data_31c379c583a415306efbcad1bfed2465
#
_entry.id   31c379c583a415306efbcad1bfed2465
#
_cell.length_a   1.000
_cell.length_b   1.000
_cell.length_c   1.000
_cell.angle_alpha   90.00
_cell.angle_beta   90.00
_cell.angle_gamma   90.00
#
_symmetry.space_group_name_H-M   'P 1'
#
loop_
_entity.id
_entity.type
_entity.pdbx_description
1 polymer ?
#
loop_
_entity_poly.entity_id
_entity_poly.type
_entity_poly.pdbx_seq_one_letter_code
_entity_poly.pdbx_strand_id
1 'polypeptide(L)'
;MIGGKGLEMIITLGTGLGNAVFLNGVLAPHAEISQGLVRWGMTYDDYLGEHERLRLGDHHWSRRARRVIEGFEPVYLWDMLYVGGGNAKRITDTQRARMPAKVAYVPNETGMLGGLRAWDLIGSQ
;
A
#
# COMPACT_ATOMS: atom_id res chain seq x y z
N MET A 1 -8.54 0.71 -10.35
CA MET A 1 -9.34 1.95 -10.23
C MET A 1 -10.48 1.74 -9.25
N ILE A 2 -10.83 2.75 -8.46
CA ILE A 2 -11.92 2.65 -7.49
C ILE A 2 -13.23 2.55 -8.25
N GLY A 3 -13.90 1.41 -8.13
CA GLY A 3 -15.11 1.12 -8.88
C GLY A 3 -16.39 1.55 -8.20
N GLY A 4 -16.31 2.03 -6.96
CA GLY A 4 -17.46 2.53 -6.21
C GLY A 4 -18.30 1.46 -5.54
N LYS A 5 -17.86 0.20 -5.53
CA LYS A 5 -18.56 -0.91 -4.87
C LYS A 5 -17.63 -1.67 -3.94
N GLY A 6 -18.18 -2.05 -2.78
CA GLY A 6 -17.45 -2.83 -1.81
C GLY A 6 -16.36 -2.04 -1.11
N LEU A 7 -15.45 -2.74 -0.48
CA LEU A 7 -14.33 -2.14 0.25
C LEU A 7 -13.10 -2.13 -0.65
N GLU A 8 -12.62 -0.94 -0.94
CA GLU A 8 -11.42 -0.72 -1.73
C GLU A 8 -10.38 -0.03 -0.87
N MET A 9 -9.17 -0.57 -0.84
CA MET A 9 -8.08 -0.02 -0.05
C MET A 9 -6.95 0.44 -0.97
N ILE A 10 -6.31 1.52 -0.59
CA ILE A 10 -5.13 2.04 -1.28
C ILE A 10 -3.98 2.03 -0.31
N ILE A 11 -2.84 1.52 -0.75
CA ILE A 11 -1.57 1.65 -0.02
C ILE A 11 -0.57 2.31 -0.95
N THR A 12 0.15 3.30 -0.46
CA THR A 12 1.25 3.90 -1.20
C THR A 12 2.56 3.63 -0.50
N LEU A 13 3.57 3.33 -1.29
CA LEU A 13 4.93 3.04 -0.83
C LEU A 13 5.88 4.07 -1.43
N GLY A 14 6.61 4.77 -0.57
CA GLY A 14 7.52 5.81 -0.97
C GLY A 14 8.53 6.07 0.15
N THR A 15 8.63 7.30 0.64
CA THR A 15 9.46 7.60 1.81
C THR A 15 8.97 6.83 3.03
N GLY A 16 7.67 6.58 3.09
CA GLY A 16 7.01 5.79 4.12
C GLY A 16 5.80 5.07 3.57
N LEU A 17 4.82 4.82 4.40
CA LEU A 17 3.58 4.12 4.05
C LEU A 17 2.38 5.07 4.14
N GLY A 18 1.59 5.14 3.08
CA GLY A 18 0.30 5.83 3.09
C GLY A 18 -0.84 4.84 2.89
N ASN A 19 -2.04 5.23 3.34
CA ASN A 19 -3.21 4.36 3.19
C ASN A 19 -4.50 5.17 3.09
N ALA A 20 -5.49 4.58 2.42
CA ALA A 20 -6.87 5.07 2.42
C ALA A 20 -7.80 3.89 2.19
N VAL A 21 -9.00 3.96 2.73
CA VAL A 21 -10.04 2.94 2.59
C VAL A 21 -11.31 3.60 2.09
N PHE A 22 -11.93 2.99 1.09
CA PHE A 22 -13.21 3.43 0.54
C PHE A 22 -14.23 2.32 0.71
N LEU A 23 -15.42 2.69 1.17
CA LEU A 23 -16.54 1.76 1.24
C LEU A 23 -17.64 2.28 0.32
N ASN A 24 -17.97 1.49 -0.69
CA ASN A 24 -18.96 1.86 -1.72
C ASN A 24 -18.66 3.25 -2.32
N GLY A 25 -17.40 3.51 -2.61
CA GLY A 25 -16.95 4.75 -3.25
C GLY A 25 -16.78 5.94 -2.31
N VAL A 26 -17.07 5.76 -1.01
CA VAL A 26 -16.98 6.85 -0.03
C VAL A 26 -15.75 6.63 0.84
N LEU A 27 -14.93 7.68 0.97
CA LEU A 27 -13.73 7.64 1.82
C LEU A 27 -14.13 7.40 3.27
N ALA A 28 -13.58 6.33 3.85
CA ALA A 28 -13.81 6.00 5.26
C ALA A 28 -12.98 6.92 6.17
N PRO A 29 -13.35 7.03 7.46
CA PRO A 29 -12.53 7.76 8.43
C PRO A 29 -11.08 7.27 8.38
N HIS A 30 -10.15 8.20 8.41
CA HIS A 30 -8.74 7.89 8.24
C HIS A 30 -8.15 7.24 9.48
N ALA A 31 -7.41 6.15 9.27
CA ALA A 31 -6.57 5.55 10.31
C ALA A 31 -5.13 5.65 9.84
N GLU A 32 -4.24 6.12 10.70
CA GLU A 32 -2.83 6.30 10.36
C GLU A 32 -2.05 5.02 10.60
N ILE A 33 -2.16 4.07 9.67
CA ILE A 33 -1.52 2.75 9.78
C ILE A 33 0.00 2.89 9.89
N SER A 34 0.57 3.90 9.23
CA SER A 34 2.02 4.11 9.23
C SER A 34 2.63 4.20 10.62
N GLN A 35 1.83 4.64 11.60
CA GLN A 35 2.29 4.82 12.98
C GLN A 35 2.16 3.55 13.83
N GLY A 36 1.56 2.49 13.29
CA GLY A 36 1.45 1.21 13.98
C GLY A 36 2.80 0.51 14.08
N LEU A 37 3.02 -0.22 15.18
CA LEU A 37 4.26 -0.97 15.39
C LEU A 37 4.19 -2.32 14.66
N VAL A 38 5.28 -2.70 14.02
CA VAL A 38 5.41 -3.98 13.32
C VAL A 38 6.25 -4.95 14.15
N ARG A 39 7.53 -4.67 14.28
CA ARG A 39 8.48 -5.47 15.06
C ARG A 39 9.75 -4.65 15.31
N TRP A 40 10.54 -5.06 16.30
CA TRP A 40 11.80 -4.39 16.68
C TRP A 40 11.62 -2.89 16.99
N GLY A 41 10.43 -2.49 17.47
CA GLY A 41 10.15 -1.08 17.74
C GLY A 41 9.95 -0.22 16.50
N MET A 42 9.88 -0.82 15.31
CA MET A 42 9.69 -0.09 14.05
C MET A 42 8.20 0.06 13.75
N THR A 43 7.82 1.24 13.31
CA THR A 43 6.47 1.48 12.74
C THR A 43 6.40 0.90 11.33
N TYR A 44 5.18 0.78 10.79
CA TYR A 44 5.02 0.41 9.38
C TYR A 44 5.73 1.41 8.47
N ASP A 45 5.72 2.69 8.84
CA ASP A 45 6.39 3.74 8.08
C ASP A 45 7.90 3.49 8.00
N ASP A 46 8.52 3.11 9.11
CA ASP A 46 9.94 2.77 9.14
C ASP A 46 10.22 1.45 8.41
N TYR A 47 9.40 0.45 8.67
CA TYR A 47 9.63 -0.92 8.22
C TYR A 47 9.58 -1.03 6.69
N LEU A 48 8.69 -0.27 6.05
CA LEU A 48 8.50 -0.25 4.61
C LEU A 48 9.03 1.01 3.93
N GLY A 49 9.67 1.90 4.69
CA GLY A 49 10.15 3.17 4.14
C GLY A 49 11.39 3.03 3.28
N GLU A 50 11.74 4.12 2.64
CA GLU A 50 12.86 4.19 1.70
C GLU A 50 14.20 3.84 2.35
N HIS A 51 14.41 4.28 3.59
CA HIS A 51 15.66 3.99 4.30
C HIS A 51 15.91 2.48 4.39
N GLU A 52 14.89 1.73 4.79
CA GLU A 52 14.99 0.27 4.90
C GLU A 52 15.08 -0.41 3.55
N ARG A 53 14.38 0.13 2.53
CA ARG A 53 14.51 -0.40 1.17
C ARG A 53 15.95 -0.32 0.66
N LEU A 54 16.58 0.81 0.88
CA LEU A 54 17.99 1.02 0.46
C LEU A 54 18.94 0.15 1.25
N ARG A 55 18.68 -0.05 2.55
CA ARG A 55 19.50 -0.90 3.40
C ARG A 55 19.41 -2.37 3.03
N LEU A 56 18.20 -2.85 2.75
CA LEU A 56 17.92 -4.28 2.50
C LEU A 56 18.09 -4.68 1.04
N GLY A 57 17.89 -3.76 0.12
CA GLY A 57 17.74 -4.05 -1.30
C GLY A 57 16.30 -4.41 -1.64
N ASP A 58 15.97 -4.27 -2.94
CA ASP A 58 14.59 -4.42 -3.41
C ASP A 58 14.01 -5.81 -3.14
N HIS A 59 14.83 -6.86 -3.26
CA HIS A 59 14.35 -8.23 -3.06
C HIS A 59 13.83 -8.46 -1.63
N HIS A 60 14.63 -8.15 -0.63
CA HIS A 60 14.24 -8.34 0.77
C HIS A 60 13.16 -7.36 1.20
N TRP A 61 13.24 -6.12 0.74
CA TRP A 61 12.22 -5.11 1.02
C TRP A 61 10.86 -5.52 0.42
N SER A 62 10.86 -6.04 -0.80
CA SER A 62 9.64 -6.54 -1.45
C SER A 62 8.98 -7.65 -0.65
N ARG A 63 9.78 -8.51 -0.05
CA ARG A 63 9.27 -9.58 0.80
C ARG A 63 8.58 -9.01 2.04
N ARG A 64 9.15 -7.96 2.64
CA ARG A 64 8.50 -7.26 3.75
C ARG A 64 7.15 -6.69 3.31
N ALA A 65 7.13 -5.99 2.17
CA ALA A 65 5.91 -5.40 1.65
C ALA A 65 4.83 -6.47 1.42
N ARG A 66 5.19 -7.59 0.82
CA ARG A 66 4.25 -8.69 0.60
C ARG A 66 3.69 -9.22 1.92
N ARG A 67 4.55 -9.46 2.90
CA ARG A 67 4.11 -9.99 4.20
C ARG A 67 3.20 -9.03 4.95
N VAL A 68 3.48 -7.74 4.87
CA VAL A 68 2.61 -6.73 5.47
C VAL A 68 1.24 -6.75 4.80
N ILE A 69 1.20 -6.79 3.47
CA ILE A 69 -0.06 -6.83 2.72
C ILE A 69 -0.83 -8.11 3.05
N GLU A 70 -0.15 -9.26 3.11
CA GLU A 70 -0.79 -10.51 3.54
C GLU A 70 -1.41 -10.40 4.93
N GLY A 71 -0.73 -9.71 5.84
CA GLY A 71 -1.23 -9.50 7.20
C GLY A 71 -2.43 -8.56 7.26
N PHE A 72 -2.54 -7.62 6.33
CA PHE A 72 -3.67 -6.70 6.28
C PHE A 72 -4.93 -7.34 5.69
N GLU A 73 -4.79 -8.32 4.81
CA GLU A 73 -5.92 -8.92 4.13
C GLU A 73 -7.02 -9.41 5.08
N PRO A 74 -6.73 -10.25 6.09
CA PRO A 74 -7.77 -10.72 6.99
C PRO A 74 -8.33 -9.64 7.92
N VAL A 75 -7.62 -8.51 8.06
CA VAL A 75 -8.07 -7.39 8.88
C VAL A 75 -9.02 -6.50 8.10
N TYR A 76 -8.68 -6.16 6.86
CA TYR A 76 -9.46 -5.21 6.06
C TYR A 76 -10.49 -5.89 5.16
N LEU A 77 -10.24 -7.14 4.75
CA LEU A 77 -11.17 -7.92 3.91
C LEU A 77 -11.57 -7.14 2.66
N TRP A 78 -10.60 -6.55 1.99
CA TRP A 78 -10.87 -5.73 0.80
C TRP A 78 -11.44 -6.55 -0.35
N ASP A 79 -12.27 -5.90 -1.15
CA ASP A 79 -12.67 -6.42 -2.45
C ASP A 79 -11.58 -6.13 -3.49
N MET A 80 -10.84 -5.05 -3.30
CA MET A 80 -9.69 -4.70 -4.13
C MET A 80 -8.68 -3.88 -3.31
N LEU A 81 -7.40 -4.20 -3.47
CA LEU A 81 -6.29 -3.40 -2.92
C LEU A 81 -5.50 -2.80 -4.09
N TYR A 82 -5.28 -1.50 -4.04
CA TYR A 82 -4.43 -0.80 -5.00
C TYR A 82 -3.13 -0.41 -4.32
N VAL A 83 -2.01 -0.77 -4.95
CA VAL A 83 -0.67 -0.43 -4.44
C VAL A 83 -0.04 0.58 -5.39
N GLY A 84 0.29 1.75 -4.87
CA GLY A 84 0.87 2.84 -5.64
C GLY A 84 2.04 3.48 -4.92
N GLY A 85 2.37 4.71 -5.31
CA GLY A 85 3.52 5.43 -4.78
C GLY A 85 4.79 5.15 -5.57
N GLY A 86 5.84 5.91 -5.28
CA GLY A 86 7.09 5.86 -6.04
C GLY A 86 7.82 4.53 -5.97
N ASN A 87 7.63 3.76 -4.89
CA ASN A 87 8.32 2.49 -4.70
C ASN A 87 7.48 1.26 -5.04
N ALA A 88 6.23 1.43 -5.48
CA ALA A 88 5.42 0.28 -5.90
C ALA A 88 6.11 -0.52 -7.00
N LYS A 89 6.78 0.16 -7.92
CA LYS A 89 7.53 -0.46 -9.02
C LYS A 89 8.76 -1.24 -8.55
N ARG A 90 9.20 -1.02 -7.31
CA ARG A 90 10.35 -1.72 -6.74
C ARG A 90 10.00 -3.11 -6.21
N ILE A 91 8.71 -3.42 -6.09
CA ILE A 91 8.30 -4.77 -5.70
C ILE A 91 8.66 -5.72 -6.83
N THR A 92 9.48 -6.72 -6.53
CA THR A 92 9.99 -7.64 -7.53
C THR A 92 8.88 -8.55 -8.08
N ASP A 93 9.07 -9.06 -9.27
CA ASP A 93 8.10 -9.96 -9.91
C ASP A 93 7.86 -11.21 -9.09
N THR A 94 8.90 -11.73 -8.45
CA THR A 94 8.79 -12.90 -7.56
C THR A 94 7.78 -12.64 -6.45
N GLN A 95 7.86 -11.47 -5.81
CA GLN A 95 6.95 -11.13 -4.71
C GLN A 95 5.57 -10.73 -5.21
N ARG A 96 5.47 -10.09 -6.38
CA ARG A 96 4.17 -9.81 -7.00
C ARG A 96 3.39 -11.09 -7.27
N ALA A 97 4.08 -12.15 -7.71
CA ALA A 97 3.46 -13.44 -7.99
C ALA A 97 2.90 -14.11 -6.72
N ARG A 98 3.40 -13.72 -5.56
CA ARG A 98 2.99 -14.27 -4.26
C ARG A 98 1.96 -13.41 -3.53
N MET A 99 1.61 -12.26 -4.07
CA MET A 99 0.63 -11.37 -3.43
C MET A 99 -0.72 -12.06 -3.27
N PRO A 100 -1.49 -11.68 -2.22
CA PRO A 100 -2.86 -12.15 -2.09
C PRO A 100 -3.69 -11.79 -3.32
N ALA A 101 -4.83 -12.42 -3.46
CA ALA A 101 -5.76 -12.12 -4.54
C ALA A 101 -6.27 -10.68 -4.46
N LYS A 102 -6.71 -10.15 -5.60
CA LYS A 102 -7.35 -8.82 -5.68
C LYS A 102 -6.41 -7.69 -5.29
N VAL A 103 -5.17 -7.77 -5.74
CA VAL A 103 -4.17 -6.71 -5.60
C VAL A 103 -3.82 -6.19 -7.00
N ALA A 104 -3.90 -4.88 -7.17
CA ALA A 104 -3.52 -4.23 -8.41
C ALA A 104 -2.49 -3.13 -8.14
N TYR A 105 -1.71 -2.80 -9.14
CA TYR A 105 -0.66 -1.77 -9.02
C TYR A 105 -1.04 -0.56 -9.85
N VAL A 106 -0.85 0.63 -9.26
CA VAL A 106 -1.19 1.89 -9.90
C VAL A 106 0.10 2.57 -10.35
N PRO A 107 0.27 2.84 -11.65
CA PRO A 107 1.44 3.57 -12.13
C PRO A 107 1.52 4.95 -11.52
N ASN A 108 2.73 5.35 -11.12
CA ASN A 108 2.95 6.61 -10.42
C ASN A 108 2.55 7.81 -11.27
N GLU A 109 2.82 7.76 -12.57
CA GLU A 109 2.54 8.87 -13.49
C GLU A 109 1.07 9.08 -13.77
N THR A 110 0.22 8.07 -13.53
CA THR A 110 -1.23 8.22 -13.71
C THR A 110 -1.91 8.67 -12.41
N GLY A 111 -1.60 8.02 -11.29
CA GLY A 111 -2.07 8.38 -9.96
C GLY A 111 -3.56 8.63 -9.79
N MET A 112 -4.37 8.22 -10.75
CA MET A 112 -5.80 8.54 -10.78
C MET A 112 -6.61 7.30 -10.46
N LEU A 113 -7.49 7.42 -9.48
CA LEU A 113 -8.42 6.37 -9.09
C LEU A 113 -9.81 6.95 -9.06
N GLY A 114 -10.69 6.47 -9.96
CA GLY A 114 -12.05 6.97 -10.04
C GLY A 114 -12.15 8.47 -10.25
N GLY A 115 -11.20 9.09 -10.97
CA GLY A 115 -11.15 10.52 -11.20
C GLY A 115 -10.40 11.32 -10.13
N LEU A 116 -9.92 10.66 -9.08
CA LEU A 116 -9.17 11.29 -7.99
C LEU A 116 -7.72 10.85 -8.02
N ARG A 117 -6.83 11.73 -7.57
CA ARG A 117 -5.43 11.37 -7.37
C ARG A 117 -5.30 10.66 -6.02
N ALA A 118 -4.80 9.43 -6.05
CA ALA A 118 -4.65 8.64 -4.83
C ALA A 118 -3.78 9.35 -3.79
N TRP A 119 -2.67 9.95 -4.22
CA TRP A 119 -1.76 10.63 -3.29
C TRP A 119 -2.34 11.89 -2.68
N ASP A 120 -3.28 12.54 -3.33
CA ASP A 120 -3.97 13.72 -2.77
C ASP A 120 -4.86 13.32 -1.60
N LEU A 121 -5.33 12.06 -1.58
CA LEU A 121 -6.20 11.55 -0.52
C LEU A 121 -5.45 11.09 0.71
N ILE A 122 -4.25 10.51 0.53
CA ILE A 122 -3.50 9.88 1.61
C ILE A 122 -2.16 10.56 1.88
N GLY A 123 -1.93 11.68 1.24
CA GLY A 123 -0.73 12.46 1.43
C GLY A 123 0.42 12.02 0.53
N SER A 124 1.54 12.74 0.65
CA SER A 124 2.73 12.51 -0.14
C SER A 124 3.57 11.38 0.46
N GLN A 125 3.78 10.34 -0.31
CA GLN A 125 4.59 9.20 0.13
C GLN A 125 5.68 8.87 -0.88
#